data_5837b6a558ff2af91c6fd93a14b2a75d
#
_entry.id   5837b6a558ff2af91c6fd93a14b2a75d
#
_cell.length_a   1.000
_cell.length_b   1.000
_cell.length_c   1.000
_cell.angle_alpha   90.00
_cell.angle_beta   90.00
_cell.angle_gamma   90.00
#
_symmetry.space_group_name_H-M   'P 1'
#
loop_
_entity.id
_entity.type
_entity.pdbx_description
1 polymer ?
#
loop_
_entity_poly.entity_id
_entity_poly.type
_entity_poly.pdbx_seq_one_letter_code
_entity_poly.pdbx_strand_id
1 'polypeptide(L)'
;MKKLTALIAFLSCTVLFAQPKQEEQRPPLTRILFVFDGSQSMYGRWETGAKIDVAQRLMGQMLDSLQEIQDEGNFQLALRVYGHQKPVPPQDCSDTRLEVPFGKGNIYKIKRVLKSITPRGTTPIAGSLLKASSDFPACEDCRNIIILITDGVEACDGDPCIVSKRLQKKGIILKPFVIGIGLDEDFKNSFECVGTYFDAADENTFKNVLGVVISQALDNTTAQINLLDINEKPTETDVPILLYDHTSGKVKESFVHTLNYKGVPDTLVLDPLIVYDMEV
;
A
#
# COMPACT_ATOMS: atom_id res chain seq x y z
N MET A 1 -52.72 -8.38 -71.56
CA MET A 1 -51.72 -9.05 -70.74
C MET A 1 -51.00 -7.97 -69.91
N LYS A 2 -51.38 -7.83 -68.64
CA LYS A 2 -50.80 -6.83 -67.72
C LYS A 2 -49.75 -7.54 -66.89
N LYS A 3 -48.50 -7.13 -67.01
CA LYS A 3 -47.39 -7.59 -66.14
C LYS A 3 -47.44 -6.85 -64.82
N LEU A 4 -47.59 -7.57 -63.71
CA LEU A 4 -47.56 -7.10 -62.37
C LEU A 4 -46.11 -7.25 -61.86
N THR A 5 -45.41 -6.13 -61.68
CA THR A 5 -44.03 -6.12 -61.12
C THR A 5 -44.12 -5.95 -59.60
N ALA A 6 -43.80 -7.02 -58.85
CA ALA A 6 -43.75 -6.96 -57.39
C ALA A 6 -42.42 -6.37 -56.95
N LEU A 7 -42.48 -5.26 -56.23
CA LEU A 7 -41.32 -4.58 -55.61
C LEU A 7 -41.15 -5.19 -54.21
N ILE A 8 -40.09 -5.98 -54.01
CA ILE A 8 -39.70 -6.52 -52.71
C ILE A 8 -38.80 -5.48 -52.02
N ALA A 9 -39.33 -4.83 -51.01
CA ALA A 9 -38.55 -3.94 -50.15
C ALA A 9 -37.82 -4.79 -49.08
N PHE A 10 -36.51 -4.84 -49.19
CA PHE A 10 -35.63 -5.41 -48.14
C PHE A 10 -35.53 -4.41 -47.00
N LEU A 11 -36.18 -4.72 -45.88
CA LEU A 11 -36.01 -3.99 -44.63
C LEU A 11 -34.77 -4.50 -43.91
N SER A 12 -33.64 -3.85 -44.09
CA SER A 12 -32.41 -4.20 -43.36
C SER A 12 -32.50 -3.67 -41.91
N CYS A 13 -32.77 -4.60 -40.97
CA CYS A 13 -32.74 -4.32 -39.55
C CYS A 13 -31.31 -4.25 -39.10
N THR A 14 -30.74 -3.04 -38.98
CA THR A 14 -29.44 -2.84 -38.38
C THR A 14 -29.57 -2.98 -36.87
N VAL A 15 -29.16 -4.14 -36.35
CA VAL A 15 -29.02 -4.36 -34.90
C VAL A 15 -27.77 -3.58 -34.46
N LEU A 16 -27.99 -2.44 -33.85
CA LEU A 16 -26.93 -1.71 -33.11
C LEU A 16 -26.60 -2.55 -31.89
N PHE A 17 -25.50 -3.28 -31.95
CA PHE A 17 -24.86 -3.82 -30.75
C PHE A 17 -24.31 -2.63 -29.97
N ALA A 18 -25.01 -2.22 -28.92
CA ALA A 18 -24.45 -1.35 -27.91
C ALA A 18 -23.29 -2.10 -27.26
N GLN A 19 -22.05 -1.69 -27.55
CA GLN A 19 -20.89 -2.17 -26.79
C GLN A 19 -21.13 -1.80 -25.32
N PRO A 20 -20.99 -2.75 -24.37
CA PRO A 20 -21.04 -2.41 -22.97
C PRO A 20 -19.97 -1.34 -22.73
N LYS A 21 -20.39 -0.17 -22.26
CA LYS A 21 -19.48 0.85 -21.76
C LYS A 21 -18.65 0.14 -20.69
N GLN A 22 -17.34 -0.01 -20.92
CA GLN A 22 -16.43 -0.37 -19.84
C GLN A 22 -16.65 0.66 -18.73
N GLU A 23 -17.24 0.22 -17.65
CA GLU A 23 -17.34 1.02 -16.43
C GLU A 23 -15.88 1.31 -16.02
N GLU A 24 -15.50 2.56 -16.09
CA GLU A 24 -14.22 3.05 -15.62
C GLU A 24 -14.13 2.67 -14.14
N GLN A 25 -13.49 1.54 -13.85
CA GLN A 25 -13.33 1.06 -12.47
C GLN A 25 -12.55 2.12 -11.70
N ARG A 26 -13.26 2.82 -10.84
CA ARG A 26 -12.61 3.79 -9.94
C ARG A 26 -11.62 3.03 -9.07
N PRO A 27 -10.39 3.53 -8.91
CA PRO A 27 -9.42 2.87 -8.05
C PRO A 27 -10.00 2.70 -6.63
N PRO A 28 -9.71 1.58 -5.97
CA PRO A 28 -10.20 1.32 -4.61
C PRO A 28 -9.75 2.42 -3.66
N LEU A 29 -10.54 2.67 -2.60
CA LEU A 29 -10.17 3.62 -1.56
C LEU A 29 -8.87 3.15 -0.87
N THR A 30 -7.81 3.93 -1.00
CA THR A 30 -6.53 3.65 -0.34
C THR A 30 -6.50 4.27 1.04
N ARG A 31 -6.16 3.47 2.07
CA ARG A 31 -5.99 3.92 3.45
C ARG A 31 -4.56 3.70 3.89
N ILE A 32 -3.89 4.77 4.28
CA ILE A 32 -2.51 4.74 4.74
C ILE A 32 -2.49 5.13 6.22
N LEU A 33 -2.08 4.18 7.06
CA LEU A 33 -1.84 4.40 8.48
C LEU A 33 -0.34 4.56 8.70
N PHE A 34 0.09 5.74 9.08
CA PHE A 34 1.45 5.95 9.58
C PHE A 34 1.52 5.48 11.02
N VAL A 35 2.43 4.55 11.30
CA VAL A 35 2.80 4.12 12.65
C VAL A 35 4.17 4.72 12.93
N PHE A 36 4.22 5.70 13.81
CA PHE A 36 5.37 6.57 14.02
C PHE A 36 6.01 6.34 15.38
N ASP A 37 7.33 6.21 15.37
CA ASP A 37 8.14 6.02 16.56
C ASP A 37 8.31 7.32 17.34
N GLY A 38 7.87 7.34 18.58
CA GLY A 38 8.10 8.38 19.56
C GLY A 38 8.89 7.89 20.77
N SER A 39 9.65 6.80 20.62
CA SER A 39 10.49 6.25 21.68
C SER A 39 11.73 7.12 21.95
N GLN A 40 12.35 6.91 23.10
CA GLN A 40 13.47 7.75 23.55
C GLN A 40 14.68 7.70 22.60
N SER A 41 14.90 6.60 21.86
CA SER A 41 15.99 6.47 20.87
C SER A 41 15.91 7.51 19.75
N MET A 42 14.69 8.02 19.45
CA MET A 42 14.49 9.06 18.45
C MET A 42 15.14 10.41 18.79
N TYR A 43 15.66 10.59 20.02
CA TYR A 43 16.54 11.71 20.35
C TYR A 43 17.97 11.52 19.80
N GLY A 44 18.32 10.31 19.36
CA GLY A 44 19.62 10.06 18.76
C GLY A 44 19.86 10.97 17.55
N ARG A 45 21.14 11.26 17.30
CA ARG A 45 21.55 12.12 16.18
C ARG A 45 21.46 11.38 14.84
N TRP A 46 20.96 12.08 13.82
CA TRP A 46 20.95 11.61 12.44
C TRP A 46 21.24 12.80 11.50
N GLU A 47 22.32 12.73 10.76
CA GLU A 47 22.80 13.76 9.83
C GLU A 47 22.62 15.21 10.34
N THR A 48 21.53 15.88 9.98
CA THR A 48 21.31 17.31 10.25
C THR A 48 20.71 17.62 11.61
N GLY A 49 20.20 16.62 12.36
CA GLY A 49 19.52 16.87 13.64
C GLY A 49 19.25 15.62 14.47
N ALA A 50 18.35 15.74 15.44
CA ALA A 50 17.80 14.58 16.11
C ALA A 50 16.90 13.79 15.13
N LYS A 51 16.89 12.46 15.24
CA LYS A 51 16.05 11.60 14.37
C LYS A 51 14.60 12.05 14.34
N ILE A 52 14.04 12.40 15.49
CA ILE A 52 12.66 12.89 15.60
C ILE A 52 12.42 14.14 14.76
N ASP A 53 13.32 15.14 14.86
CA ASP A 53 13.17 16.42 14.16
C ASP A 53 13.25 16.24 12.66
N VAL A 54 14.20 15.40 12.21
CA VAL A 54 14.39 15.08 10.80
C VAL A 54 13.20 14.30 10.27
N ALA A 55 12.75 13.24 10.98
CA ALA A 55 11.59 12.45 10.58
C ALA A 55 10.31 13.31 10.51
N GLN A 56 10.05 14.17 11.49
CA GLN A 56 8.92 15.10 11.48
C GLN A 56 8.97 16.07 10.30
N ARG A 57 10.16 16.59 9.98
CA ARG A 57 10.36 17.49 8.84
C ARG A 57 10.11 16.81 7.51
N LEU A 58 10.71 15.63 7.29
CA LEU A 58 10.58 14.88 6.03
C LEU A 58 9.15 14.36 5.82
N MET A 59 8.53 13.83 6.89
CA MET A 59 7.11 13.47 6.86
C MET A 59 6.22 14.68 6.56
N GLY A 60 6.53 15.84 7.15
CA GLY A 60 5.81 17.08 6.88
C GLY A 60 5.87 17.49 5.42
N GLN A 61 7.03 17.40 4.78
CA GLN A 61 7.22 17.70 3.35
C GLN A 61 6.44 16.72 2.46
N MET A 62 6.49 15.43 2.77
CA MET A 62 5.71 14.42 2.06
C MET A 62 4.20 14.70 2.17
N LEU A 63 3.72 15.03 3.36
CA LEU A 63 2.32 15.38 3.57
C LEU A 63 1.90 16.66 2.82
N ASP A 64 2.81 17.61 2.63
CA ASP A 64 2.55 18.79 1.77
C ASP A 64 2.33 18.38 0.31
N SER A 65 3.15 17.47 -0.23
CA SER A 65 2.95 16.95 -1.59
C SER A 65 1.62 16.21 -1.74
N LEU A 66 1.20 15.47 -0.71
CA LEU A 66 -0.12 14.82 -0.70
C LEU A 66 -1.29 15.80 -0.61
N GLN A 67 -1.08 16.97 -0.01
CA GLN A 67 -2.11 18.01 0.06
C GLN A 67 -2.52 18.51 -1.33
N GLU A 68 -1.59 18.55 -2.28
CA GLU A 68 -1.84 19.01 -3.66
C GLU A 68 -2.80 18.07 -4.42
N ILE A 69 -2.78 16.78 -4.10
CA ILE A 69 -3.59 15.75 -4.77
C ILE A 69 -4.77 15.25 -3.92
N GLN A 70 -4.96 15.81 -2.71
CA GLN A 70 -5.96 15.31 -1.74
C GLN A 70 -7.40 15.35 -2.25
N ASP A 71 -7.75 16.39 -3.01
CA ASP A 71 -9.11 16.58 -3.50
C ASP A 71 -9.45 15.66 -4.69
N GLU A 72 -8.44 15.28 -5.46
CA GLU A 72 -8.56 14.38 -6.61
C GLU A 72 -8.35 12.92 -6.23
N GLY A 73 -7.56 12.66 -5.20
CA GLY A 73 -7.16 11.32 -4.78
C GLY A 73 -8.23 10.60 -3.96
N ASN A 74 -8.43 9.31 -4.25
CA ASN A 74 -9.30 8.44 -3.44
C ASN A 74 -8.51 7.81 -2.29
N PHE A 75 -8.06 8.63 -1.32
CA PHE A 75 -7.30 8.13 -0.19
C PHE A 75 -7.69 8.76 1.15
N GLN A 76 -7.37 8.07 2.23
CA GLN A 76 -7.52 8.51 3.62
C GLN A 76 -6.24 8.23 4.38
N LEU A 77 -5.83 9.17 5.23
CA LEU A 77 -4.65 9.05 6.08
C LEU A 77 -5.04 8.92 7.54
N ALA A 78 -4.18 8.25 8.33
CA ALA A 78 -4.28 8.17 9.78
C ALA A 78 -2.87 8.19 10.40
N LEU A 79 -2.79 8.50 11.68
CA LEU A 79 -1.53 8.52 12.43
C LEU A 79 -1.72 7.81 13.77
N ARG A 80 -0.95 6.75 13.98
CA ARG A 80 -0.71 6.11 15.27
C ARG A 80 0.71 6.42 15.71
N VAL A 81 0.89 6.68 16.98
CA VAL A 81 2.22 6.93 17.56
C VAL A 81 2.41 6.01 18.77
N TYR A 82 3.62 5.52 18.97
CA TYR A 82 3.99 4.76 20.15
C TYR A 82 5.20 5.38 20.85
N GLY A 83 5.41 5.05 22.14
CA GLY A 83 6.56 5.47 22.92
C GLY A 83 6.61 6.97 23.21
N HIS A 84 5.48 7.70 23.15
CA HIS A 84 5.48 9.15 23.29
C HIS A 84 4.68 9.65 24.51
N GLN A 85 3.91 8.79 25.19
CA GLN A 85 3.03 9.21 26.26
C GLN A 85 3.68 9.07 27.64
N LYS A 86 4.46 8.01 27.82
CA LYS A 86 5.03 7.67 29.12
C LYS A 86 6.55 7.60 29.07
N PRO A 87 7.25 8.15 30.06
CA PRO A 87 8.70 8.09 30.08
C PRO A 87 9.20 6.68 30.39
N VAL A 88 10.42 6.39 29.96
CA VAL A 88 11.18 5.22 30.38
C VAL A 88 12.36 5.67 31.23
N PRO A 89 12.69 5.06 32.40
CA PRO A 89 11.95 4.03 33.13
C PRO A 89 10.70 4.57 33.87
N PRO A 90 9.70 3.73 34.21
CA PRO A 90 9.62 2.31 33.89
C PRO A 90 9.18 2.06 32.45
N GLN A 91 9.52 0.88 31.93
CA GLN A 91 9.08 0.44 30.60
C GLN A 91 7.56 0.22 30.58
N ASP A 92 6.87 0.84 29.59
CA ASP A 92 5.45 0.61 29.34
C ASP A 92 5.21 0.13 27.90
N CYS A 93 5.00 -1.16 27.75
CA CYS A 93 4.74 -1.80 26.48
C CYS A 93 3.32 -1.59 25.92
N SER A 94 2.47 -0.87 26.64
CA SER A 94 1.15 -0.48 26.19
C SER A 94 1.09 0.93 25.57
N ASP A 95 2.21 1.67 25.60
CA ASP A 95 2.30 3.06 25.11
C ASP A 95 2.18 3.13 23.59
N THR A 96 0.95 3.10 23.11
CA THR A 96 0.61 3.32 21.69
C THR A 96 -0.79 3.89 21.56
N ARG A 97 -0.98 4.92 20.72
CA ARG A 97 -2.27 5.59 20.54
C ARG A 97 -2.52 5.99 19.10
N LEU A 98 -3.77 5.80 18.62
CA LEU A 98 -4.25 6.41 17.39
C LEU A 98 -4.48 7.91 17.64
N GLU A 99 -3.56 8.73 17.18
CA GLU A 99 -3.60 10.18 17.38
C GLU A 99 -4.53 10.89 16.41
N VAL A 100 -4.55 10.41 15.17
CA VAL A 100 -5.43 10.93 14.13
C VAL A 100 -6.09 9.74 13.42
N PRO A 101 -7.41 9.54 13.58
CA PRO A 101 -8.13 8.49 12.90
C PRO A 101 -8.25 8.79 11.39
N PHE A 102 -8.59 7.75 10.61
CA PHE A 102 -8.83 7.90 9.17
C PHE A 102 -9.89 8.95 8.86
N GLY A 103 -9.64 9.75 7.85
CA GLY A 103 -10.55 10.80 7.39
C GLY A 103 -10.04 11.52 6.16
N LYS A 104 -10.95 12.16 5.45
CA LYS A 104 -10.59 13.09 4.38
C LYS A 104 -10.11 14.42 4.98
N GLY A 105 -9.14 15.07 4.33
CA GLY A 105 -8.70 16.42 4.73
C GLY A 105 -7.95 16.50 6.06
N ASN A 106 -7.43 15.40 6.58
CA ASN A 106 -6.78 15.37 7.89
C ASN A 106 -5.26 15.59 7.87
N ILE A 107 -4.68 15.89 6.71
CA ILE A 107 -3.23 16.14 6.53
C ILE A 107 -2.74 17.21 7.50
N TYR A 108 -3.43 18.34 7.58
CA TYR A 108 -3.06 19.41 8.52
C TYR A 108 -3.07 18.94 9.98
N LYS A 109 -4.06 18.12 10.36
CA LYS A 109 -4.15 17.57 11.71
C LYS A 109 -2.99 16.61 12.00
N ILE A 110 -2.64 15.76 11.05
CA ILE A 110 -1.50 14.85 11.16
C ILE A 110 -0.20 15.66 11.33
N LYS A 111 0.05 16.66 10.47
CA LYS A 111 1.24 17.53 10.57
C LYS A 111 1.36 18.23 11.93
N ARG A 112 0.24 18.73 12.45
CA ARG A 112 0.21 19.40 13.76
C ARG A 112 0.55 18.43 14.88
N VAL A 113 -0.02 17.23 14.85
CA VAL A 113 0.26 16.19 15.86
C VAL A 113 1.71 15.74 15.76
N LEU A 114 2.22 15.43 14.57
CA LEU A 114 3.62 15.05 14.36
C LEU A 114 4.58 16.05 15.00
N LYS A 115 4.39 17.35 14.75
CA LYS A 115 5.22 18.41 15.34
C LYS A 115 5.16 18.48 16.86
N SER A 116 4.11 17.95 17.50
CA SER A 116 3.96 17.95 18.96
C SER A 116 4.51 16.69 19.62
N ILE A 117 4.89 15.66 18.84
CA ILE A 117 5.46 14.44 19.39
C ILE A 117 6.84 14.73 19.99
N THR A 118 6.99 14.34 21.25
CA THR A 118 8.24 14.39 21.98
C THR A 118 8.61 12.97 22.38
N PRO A 119 9.77 12.47 22.01
CA PRO A 119 10.22 11.11 22.36
C PRO A 119 10.29 10.94 23.89
N ARG A 120 9.81 9.81 24.41
CA ARG A 120 9.78 9.57 25.87
C ARG A 120 10.00 8.14 26.30
N GLY A 121 9.34 7.22 25.61
CA GLY A 121 9.11 5.88 26.12
C GLY A 121 9.92 4.80 25.42
N THR A 122 9.41 3.59 25.53
CA THR A 122 9.97 2.38 24.94
C THR A 122 9.45 2.17 23.50
N THR A 123 9.86 1.08 22.88
CA THR A 123 9.61 0.76 21.45
C THR A 123 8.71 -0.50 21.32
N PRO A 124 7.39 -0.44 21.59
CA PRO A 124 6.45 -1.56 21.48
C PRO A 124 5.92 -1.73 20.06
N ILE A 125 6.77 -2.13 19.10
CA ILE A 125 6.41 -2.22 17.67
C ILE A 125 5.29 -3.26 17.46
N ALA A 126 5.50 -4.51 17.91
CA ALA A 126 4.55 -5.59 17.71
C ALA A 126 3.18 -5.27 18.32
N GLY A 127 3.16 -4.74 19.54
CA GLY A 127 1.94 -4.31 20.22
C GLY A 127 1.23 -3.19 19.47
N SER A 128 1.99 -2.24 18.93
CA SER A 128 1.46 -1.11 18.14
C SER A 128 0.88 -1.55 16.82
N LEU A 129 1.56 -2.43 16.08
CA LEU A 129 1.07 -3.01 14.83
C LEU A 129 -0.19 -3.85 15.05
N LEU A 130 -0.25 -4.61 16.14
CA LEU A 130 -1.44 -5.39 16.48
C LEU A 130 -2.66 -4.49 16.70
N LYS A 131 -2.51 -3.39 17.45
CA LYS A 131 -3.56 -2.40 17.65
C LYS A 131 -3.89 -1.65 16.34
N ALA A 132 -2.90 -1.33 15.53
CA ALA A 132 -3.06 -0.70 14.22
C ALA A 132 -4.00 -1.49 13.30
N SER A 133 -4.00 -2.82 13.41
CA SER A 133 -4.92 -3.65 12.62
C SER A 133 -6.40 -3.37 12.88
N SER A 134 -6.73 -2.81 14.03
CA SER A 134 -8.10 -2.48 14.45
C SER A 134 -8.47 -1.02 14.19
N ASP A 135 -7.53 -0.20 13.73
CA ASP A 135 -7.77 1.21 13.41
C ASP A 135 -8.46 1.38 12.06
N PHE A 136 -8.35 0.37 11.18
CA PHE A 136 -8.98 0.41 9.86
C PHE A 136 -10.49 0.17 9.99
N PRO A 137 -11.35 1.11 9.54
CA PRO A 137 -12.79 0.89 9.46
C PRO A 137 -13.11 -0.29 8.52
N ALA A 138 -14.22 -0.98 8.75
CA ALA A 138 -14.67 -2.05 7.85
C ALA A 138 -14.86 -1.53 6.42
N CYS A 139 -14.40 -2.31 5.44
CA CYS A 139 -14.49 -1.97 4.03
C CYS A 139 -14.18 -3.22 3.19
N GLU A 140 -14.98 -3.51 2.17
CA GLU A 140 -14.82 -4.69 1.32
C GLU A 140 -13.74 -4.48 0.25
N ASP A 141 -13.71 -3.28 -0.38
CA ASP A 141 -12.82 -2.95 -1.49
C ASP A 141 -11.83 -1.82 -1.13
N CYS A 142 -11.24 -1.88 0.06
CA CYS A 142 -10.25 -0.91 0.46
C CYS A 142 -8.85 -1.50 0.45
N ARG A 143 -7.92 -0.70 -0.02
CA ARG A 143 -6.49 -0.98 0.06
C ARG A 143 -5.96 -0.41 1.38
N ASN A 144 -5.60 -1.27 2.31
CA ASN A 144 -5.15 -0.88 3.64
C ASN A 144 -3.64 -1.07 3.76
N ILE A 145 -2.91 0.01 4.06
CA ILE A 145 -1.45 0.04 4.11
C ILE A 145 -1.00 0.63 5.44
N ILE A 146 -0.05 -0.03 6.09
CA ILE A 146 0.68 0.52 7.23
C ILE A 146 2.08 0.91 6.77
N ILE A 147 2.48 2.15 7.04
CA ILE A 147 3.85 2.63 6.90
C ILE A 147 4.41 2.80 8.31
N LEU A 148 5.30 1.89 8.70
CA LEU A 148 6.00 1.94 9.98
C LEU A 148 7.27 2.76 9.83
N ILE A 149 7.42 3.80 10.67
CA ILE A 149 8.62 4.65 10.72
C ILE A 149 9.22 4.49 12.10
N THR A 150 10.41 3.89 12.17
CA THR A 150 11.09 3.54 13.42
C THR A 150 12.60 3.71 13.28
N ASP A 151 13.28 3.92 14.39
CA ASP A 151 14.73 3.96 14.48
C ASP A 151 15.30 2.80 15.33
N GLY A 152 14.45 1.87 15.74
CA GLY A 152 14.84 0.84 16.69
C GLY A 152 14.18 -0.51 16.46
N VAL A 153 14.61 -1.48 17.25
CA VAL A 153 14.06 -2.83 17.32
C VAL A 153 12.98 -2.92 18.39
N GLU A 154 12.19 -3.99 18.32
CA GLU A 154 11.20 -4.32 19.36
C GLU A 154 11.86 -4.39 20.74
N ALA A 155 11.30 -3.68 21.71
CA ALA A 155 11.81 -3.63 23.09
C ALA A 155 10.85 -4.30 24.11
N CYS A 156 9.77 -4.91 23.66
CA CYS A 156 8.68 -5.37 24.52
C CYS A 156 8.29 -6.85 24.30
N ASP A 157 9.24 -7.73 24.12
CA ASP A 157 9.02 -9.19 23.98
C ASP A 157 7.97 -9.58 22.89
N GLY A 158 7.56 -8.65 22.05
CA GLY A 158 6.67 -8.89 20.94
C GLY A 158 7.41 -9.45 19.73
N ASP A 159 6.72 -10.23 18.90
CA ASP A 159 7.26 -10.72 17.64
C ASP A 159 6.61 -9.99 16.45
N PRO A 160 7.31 -9.03 15.82
CA PRO A 160 6.81 -8.31 14.65
C PRO A 160 6.46 -9.23 13.47
N CYS A 161 7.15 -10.38 13.35
CA CYS A 161 6.90 -11.37 12.31
C CYS A 161 5.52 -12.02 12.43
N ILE A 162 5.18 -12.44 13.65
CA ILE A 162 3.86 -13.03 13.92
C ILE A 162 2.76 -12.00 13.65
N VAL A 163 2.97 -10.76 14.06
CA VAL A 163 2.01 -9.69 13.83
C VAL A 163 1.89 -9.36 12.35
N SER A 164 3.00 -9.27 11.61
CA SER A 164 3.00 -9.05 10.16
C SER A 164 2.16 -10.09 9.43
N LYS A 165 2.35 -11.38 9.71
CA LYS A 165 1.53 -12.46 9.14
C LYS A 165 0.03 -12.31 9.45
N ARG A 166 -0.31 -11.80 10.63
CA ARG A 166 -1.73 -11.53 11.00
C ARG A 166 -2.30 -10.35 10.22
N LEU A 167 -1.51 -9.30 10.01
CA LEU A 167 -1.91 -8.15 9.19
C LEU A 167 -2.17 -8.57 7.75
N GLN A 168 -1.26 -9.34 7.17
CA GLN A 168 -1.36 -9.85 5.81
C GLN A 168 -2.61 -10.71 5.61
N LYS A 169 -2.94 -11.61 6.56
CA LYS A 169 -4.18 -12.39 6.53
C LYS A 169 -5.45 -11.52 6.53
N LYS A 170 -5.36 -10.31 7.06
CA LYS A 170 -6.45 -9.32 7.01
C LYS A 170 -6.41 -8.45 5.75
N GLY A 171 -5.46 -8.69 4.83
CA GLY A 171 -5.25 -7.87 3.63
C GLY A 171 -4.65 -6.50 3.93
N ILE A 172 -3.89 -6.36 5.03
CA ILE A 172 -3.19 -5.13 5.39
C ILE A 172 -1.72 -5.26 4.97
N ILE A 173 -1.28 -4.38 4.10
CA ILE A 173 0.11 -4.32 3.61
C ILE A 173 0.96 -3.55 4.61
N LEU A 174 2.06 -4.14 5.07
CA LEU A 174 3.01 -3.48 5.97
C LEU A 174 4.29 -3.11 5.21
N LYS A 175 4.68 -1.83 5.30
CA LYS A 175 5.93 -1.28 4.74
C LYS A 175 6.74 -0.63 5.85
N PRO A 176 7.75 -1.31 6.39
CA PRO A 176 8.62 -0.75 7.42
C PRO A 176 9.69 0.17 6.81
N PHE A 177 9.87 1.34 7.41
CA PHE A 177 10.93 2.30 7.15
C PHE A 177 11.81 2.44 8.37
N VAL A 178 13.10 2.23 8.20
CA VAL A 178 14.07 2.32 9.28
C VAL A 178 14.94 3.55 9.10
N ILE A 179 14.99 4.39 10.12
CA ILE A 179 15.68 5.68 10.09
C ILE A 179 17.04 5.58 10.77
N GLY A 180 18.11 5.83 10.00
CA GLY A 180 19.44 6.17 10.53
C GLY A 180 20.14 5.12 11.37
N ILE A 181 19.77 3.88 11.22
CA ILE A 181 20.49 2.76 11.79
C ILE A 181 21.36 2.20 10.66
N GLY A 182 22.69 2.34 10.78
CA GLY A 182 23.57 1.47 10.01
C GLY A 182 23.11 0.04 10.30
N LEU A 183 22.71 -0.70 9.27
CA LEU A 183 22.03 -2.00 9.38
C LEU A 183 22.73 -2.91 10.36
N ASP A 184 22.23 -2.96 11.59
CA ASP A 184 22.56 -3.99 12.55
C ASP A 184 21.93 -5.31 12.05
N GLU A 185 22.68 -6.39 12.09
CA GLU A 185 22.20 -7.72 11.70
C GLU A 185 20.97 -8.13 12.53
N ASP A 186 20.89 -7.71 13.79
CA ASP A 186 19.74 -7.99 14.67
C ASP A 186 18.48 -7.32 14.17
N PHE A 187 18.58 -6.12 13.61
CA PHE A 187 17.45 -5.44 12.99
C PHE A 187 16.97 -6.16 11.73
N LYS A 188 17.92 -6.52 10.84
CA LYS A 188 17.60 -7.27 9.63
C LYS A 188 16.82 -8.54 9.95
N ASN A 189 17.35 -9.32 10.90
CA ASN A 189 16.74 -10.58 11.33
C ASN A 189 15.32 -10.36 11.89
N SER A 190 15.09 -9.25 12.61
CA SER A 190 13.79 -8.93 13.21
C SER A 190 12.71 -8.52 12.21
N PHE A 191 13.10 -8.01 11.03
CA PHE A 191 12.19 -7.50 10.02
C PHE A 191 12.22 -8.24 8.68
N GLU A 192 13.14 -9.19 8.47
CA GLU A 192 13.24 -9.98 7.24
C GLU A 192 11.91 -10.68 6.87
N CYS A 193 11.22 -11.17 7.89
CA CYS A 193 9.92 -11.82 7.74
C CYS A 193 8.74 -10.87 7.47
N VAL A 194 8.93 -9.58 7.67
CA VAL A 194 7.89 -8.55 7.48
C VAL A 194 7.78 -8.15 6.01
N GLY A 195 8.74 -8.56 5.20
CA GLY A 195 8.85 -8.21 3.79
C GLY A 195 9.95 -7.17 3.54
N THR A 196 9.93 -6.56 2.36
CA THR A 196 10.92 -5.55 2.00
C THR A 196 10.87 -4.38 2.98
N TYR A 197 11.91 -4.24 3.77
CA TYR A 197 12.12 -3.03 4.57
C TYR A 197 12.98 -2.04 3.79
N PHE A 198 12.86 -0.77 4.14
CA PHE A 198 13.63 0.30 3.53
C PHE A 198 14.55 0.91 4.57
N ASP A 199 15.86 0.74 4.35
CA ASP A 199 16.87 1.42 5.15
C ASP A 199 17.04 2.84 4.63
N ALA A 200 16.69 3.80 5.48
CA ALA A 200 16.97 5.20 5.23
C ALA A 200 18.27 5.61 5.92
N ALA A 201 19.38 5.18 5.36
CA ALA A 201 20.71 5.50 5.89
C ALA A 201 20.96 7.03 5.94
N ASP A 202 20.36 7.77 5.02
CA ASP A 202 20.44 9.23 4.92
C ASP A 202 19.09 9.88 4.62
N GLU A 203 19.00 11.20 4.82
CA GLU A 203 17.76 11.98 4.65
C GLU A 203 17.23 11.96 3.21
N ASN A 204 18.11 11.96 2.21
CA ASN A 204 17.70 11.93 0.80
C ASN A 204 17.12 10.56 0.45
N THR A 205 17.73 9.49 0.92
CA THR A 205 17.23 8.12 0.77
C THR A 205 15.85 7.99 1.43
N PHE A 206 15.67 8.50 2.65
CA PHE A 206 14.37 8.50 3.31
C PHE A 206 13.30 9.21 2.49
N LYS A 207 13.59 10.43 2.03
CA LYS A 207 12.67 11.23 1.22
C LYS A 207 12.29 10.53 -0.08
N ASN A 208 13.28 10.01 -0.81
CA ASN A 208 13.06 9.37 -2.10
C ASN A 208 12.26 8.08 -1.96
N VAL A 209 12.66 7.22 -1.02
CA VAL A 209 12.00 5.93 -0.80
C VAL A 209 10.58 6.12 -0.29
N LEU A 210 10.36 7.02 0.67
CA LEU A 210 9.01 7.33 1.16
C LEU A 210 8.12 7.85 0.03
N GLY A 211 8.65 8.73 -0.83
CA GLY A 211 7.95 9.23 -2.02
C GLY A 211 7.55 8.11 -2.97
N VAL A 212 8.47 7.19 -3.27
CA VAL A 212 8.18 6.03 -4.13
C VAL A 212 7.10 5.13 -3.53
N VAL A 213 7.18 4.80 -2.24
CA VAL A 213 6.18 3.94 -1.58
C VAL A 213 4.81 4.59 -1.53
N ILE A 214 4.75 5.90 -1.27
CA ILE A 214 3.47 6.63 -1.32
C ILE A 214 2.90 6.66 -2.74
N SER A 215 3.72 6.92 -3.76
CA SER A 215 3.28 6.85 -5.15
C SER A 215 2.74 5.45 -5.49
N GLN A 216 3.47 4.40 -5.16
CA GLN A 216 3.01 3.02 -5.33
C GLN A 216 1.73 2.71 -4.53
N ALA A 217 1.55 3.35 -3.35
CA ALA A 217 0.36 3.18 -2.54
C ALA A 217 -0.88 3.86 -3.14
N LEU A 218 -0.70 4.95 -3.88
CA LEU A 218 -1.80 5.71 -4.46
C LEU A 218 -2.11 5.31 -5.90
N ASP A 219 -1.09 4.82 -6.63
CA ASP A 219 -1.20 4.46 -8.03
C ASP A 219 -1.43 2.96 -8.21
N ASN A 220 -2.09 2.61 -9.30
CA ASN A 220 -2.11 1.24 -9.82
C ASN A 220 -1.04 1.12 -10.90
N THR A 221 -0.55 -0.09 -11.10
CA THR A 221 0.29 -0.41 -12.26
C THR A 221 -0.50 -1.21 -13.29
N THR A 222 -0.03 -1.22 -14.51
CA THR A 222 -0.59 -2.08 -15.56
C THR A 222 0.42 -3.14 -15.97
N ALA A 223 -0.09 -4.32 -16.27
CA ALA A 223 0.71 -5.43 -16.77
C ALA A 223 0.03 -6.11 -17.96
N GLN A 224 0.82 -6.73 -18.82
CA GLN A 224 0.36 -7.63 -19.85
C GLN A 224 1.05 -8.97 -19.67
N ILE A 225 0.28 -10.05 -19.71
CA ILE A 225 0.79 -11.41 -19.58
C ILE A 225 0.82 -12.01 -20.98
N ASN A 226 1.98 -12.54 -21.42
CA ASN A 226 2.10 -13.30 -22.65
C ASN A 226 2.27 -14.76 -22.28
N LEU A 227 1.35 -15.62 -22.74
CA LEU A 227 1.47 -17.05 -22.64
C LEU A 227 2.17 -17.57 -23.90
N LEU A 228 3.25 -18.33 -23.71
CA LEU A 228 4.08 -18.81 -24.78
C LEU A 228 3.69 -20.24 -25.18
N ASP A 229 3.68 -20.51 -26.48
CA ASP A 229 3.55 -21.88 -27.01
C ASP A 229 4.84 -22.67 -26.80
N ILE A 230 4.83 -23.95 -27.25
CA ILE A 230 5.99 -24.86 -27.18
C ILE A 230 7.23 -24.34 -27.95
N ASN A 231 7.05 -23.36 -28.84
CA ASN A 231 8.12 -22.73 -29.60
C ASN A 231 8.51 -21.37 -29.06
N GLU A 232 8.10 -21.05 -27.79
CA GLU A 232 8.35 -19.79 -27.10
C GLU A 232 7.73 -18.56 -27.81
N LYS A 233 6.66 -18.77 -28.58
CA LYS A 233 5.93 -17.67 -29.22
C LYS A 233 4.70 -17.29 -28.42
N PRO A 234 4.37 -15.99 -28.26
CA PRO A 234 3.22 -15.50 -27.49
C PRO A 234 1.91 -15.66 -28.28
N THR A 235 1.50 -16.90 -28.51
CA THR A 235 0.37 -17.27 -29.37
C THR A 235 -0.79 -17.94 -28.62
N GLU A 236 -0.60 -18.29 -27.34
CA GLU A 236 -1.64 -18.95 -26.56
C GLU A 236 -2.75 -17.95 -26.21
N THR A 237 -4.00 -18.35 -26.35
CA THR A 237 -5.20 -17.57 -26.12
C THR A 237 -6.32 -18.44 -25.54
N ASP A 238 -7.37 -17.82 -25.00
CA ASP A 238 -8.53 -18.50 -24.40
C ASP A 238 -8.18 -19.36 -23.17
N VAL A 239 -7.15 -18.94 -22.43
CA VAL A 239 -6.64 -19.65 -21.26
C VAL A 239 -7.14 -18.96 -19.97
N PRO A 240 -7.81 -19.69 -19.07
CA PRO A 240 -8.20 -19.11 -17.78
C PRO A 240 -6.97 -18.89 -16.91
N ILE A 241 -6.90 -17.72 -16.28
CA ILE A 241 -5.82 -17.32 -15.37
C ILE A 241 -6.40 -16.86 -14.04
N LEU A 242 -5.78 -17.31 -12.96
CA LEU A 242 -6.04 -16.80 -11.61
C LEU A 242 -4.77 -16.14 -11.06
N LEU A 243 -4.90 -14.94 -10.53
CA LEU A 243 -3.84 -14.26 -9.80
C LEU A 243 -4.18 -14.23 -8.31
N TYR A 244 -3.28 -14.75 -7.50
CA TYR A 244 -3.40 -14.78 -6.05
C TYR A 244 -2.44 -13.78 -5.43
N ASP A 245 -2.85 -13.15 -4.34
CA ASP A 245 -1.91 -12.50 -3.44
C ASP A 245 -1.05 -13.57 -2.77
N HIS A 246 0.24 -13.59 -3.09
CA HIS A 246 1.22 -14.55 -2.58
C HIS A 246 1.17 -14.70 -1.05
N THR A 247 0.95 -13.60 -0.35
CA THR A 247 1.02 -13.56 1.11
C THR A 247 -0.26 -14.04 1.80
N SER A 248 -1.41 -13.62 1.27
CA SER A 248 -2.71 -13.97 1.86
C SER A 248 -3.36 -15.21 1.23
N GLY A 249 -2.89 -15.64 0.07
CA GLY A 249 -3.48 -16.72 -0.72
C GLY A 249 -4.87 -16.41 -1.28
N LYS A 250 -5.29 -15.14 -1.24
CA LYS A 250 -6.59 -14.72 -1.78
C LYS A 250 -6.52 -14.47 -3.27
N VAL A 251 -7.53 -14.92 -4.00
CA VAL A 251 -7.71 -14.56 -5.42
C VAL A 251 -7.90 -13.05 -5.51
N LYS A 252 -7.11 -12.42 -6.37
CA LYS A 252 -7.18 -10.99 -6.70
C LYS A 252 -7.82 -10.75 -8.05
N GLU A 253 -7.42 -11.53 -9.03
CA GLU A 253 -7.93 -11.42 -10.39
C GLU A 253 -8.26 -12.82 -10.93
N SER A 254 -9.34 -12.88 -11.72
CA SER A 254 -9.77 -14.09 -12.45
C SER A 254 -10.25 -13.66 -13.83
N PHE A 255 -9.56 -14.09 -14.86
CA PHE A 255 -9.87 -13.70 -16.25
C PHE A 255 -9.50 -14.79 -17.22
N VAL A 256 -10.01 -14.68 -18.44
CA VAL A 256 -9.58 -15.50 -19.56
C VAL A 256 -8.57 -14.69 -20.36
N HIS A 257 -7.35 -15.20 -20.48
CA HIS A 257 -6.32 -14.58 -21.30
C HIS A 257 -6.74 -14.62 -22.77
N THR A 258 -6.82 -13.46 -23.39
CA THR A 258 -7.15 -13.33 -24.82
C THR A 258 -6.13 -12.46 -25.54
N LEU A 259 -5.96 -12.70 -26.82
CA LEU A 259 -5.16 -11.87 -27.71
C LEU A 259 -6.08 -11.10 -28.66
N ASN A 260 -5.83 -9.82 -28.84
CA ASN A 260 -6.53 -9.05 -29.86
C ASN A 260 -6.04 -9.43 -31.28
N TYR A 261 -6.65 -8.85 -32.32
CA TYR A 261 -6.31 -9.13 -33.73
C TYR A 261 -4.85 -8.79 -34.13
N LYS A 262 -4.11 -8.07 -33.28
CA LYS A 262 -2.68 -7.78 -33.43
C LYS A 262 -1.80 -8.72 -32.62
N GLY A 263 -2.35 -9.69 -31.93
CA GLY A 263 -1.61 -10.59 -31.05
C GLY A 263 -1.16 -9.93 -29.74
N VAL A 264 -1.84 -8.87 -29.30
CA VAL A 264 -1.52 -8.17 -28.05
C VAL A 264 -2.52 -8.63 -26.98
N PRO A 265 -2.04 -9.05 -25.79
CA PRO A 265 -2.92 -9.47 -24.69
C PRO A 265 -3.62 -8.30 -24.05
N ASP A 266 -4.67 -8.61 -23.28
CA ASP A 266 -5.38 -7.62 -22.48
C ASP A 266 -4.48 -7.00 -21.41
N THR A 267 -4.75 -5.75 -21.09
CA THR A 267 -4.03 -5.01 -20.06
C THR A 267 -4.74 -5.19 -18.71
N LEU A 268 -4.00 -5.70 -17.74
CA LEU A 268 -4.45 -5.87 -16.36
C LEU A 268 -4.06 -4.68 -15.52
N VAL A 269 -4.93 -4.27 -14.61
CA VAL A 269 -4.62 -3.26 -13.59
C VAL A 269 -4.26 -3.98 -12.31
N LEU A 270 -3.03 -3.84 -11.85
CA LEU A 270 -2.49 -4.54 -10.69
C LEU A 270 -2.08 -3.59 -9.58
N ASP A 271 -2.09 -4.08 -8.34
CA ASP A 271 -1.54 -3.37 -7.19
C ASP A 271 -0.01 -3.55 -7.14
N PRO A 272 0.80 -2.50 -7.31
CA PRO A 272 2.26 -2.62 -7.35
C PRO A 272 2.88 -3.02 -5.99
N LEU A 273 2.10 -3.04 -4.91
CA LEU A 273 2.57 -3.43 -3.58
C LEU A 273 2.33 -4.92 -3.27
N ILE A 274 1.64 -5.64 -4.14
CA ILE A 274 1.32 -7.06 -3.98
C ILE A 274 2.29 -7.90 -4.82
N VAL A 275 2.73 -9.01 -4.27
CA VAL A 275 3.39 -10.08 -5.02
C VAL A 275 2.31 -11.07 -5.44
N TYR A 276 2.24 -11.37 -6.72
CA TYR A 276 1.23 -12.26 -7.27
C TYR A 276 1.79 -13.63 -7.60
N ASP A 277 1.07 -14.67 -7.22
CA ASP A 277 1.20 -16.01 -7.78
C ASP A 277 0.20 -16.17 -8.92
N MET A 278 0.60 -16.80 -9.99
CA MET A 278 -0.23 -17.05 -11.17
C MET A 278 -0.49 -18.55 -11.33
N GLU A 279 -1.77 -18.89 -11.50
CA GLU A 279 -2.22 -20.23 -11.90
C GLU A 279 -2.87 -20.14 -13.28
N VAL A 280 -2.49 -21.09 -14.16
CA VAL A 280 -2.92 -21.17 -15.55
C VAL A 280 -3.60 -22.50 -15.82
#